data_fa018d6935c6e02456d79111cdd5ca92
#
_entry.id   fa018d6935c6e02456d79111cdd5ca92
#
_cell.length_a   1.000
_cell.length_b   1.000
_cell.length_c   1.000
_cell.angle_alpha   90.00
_cell.angle_beta   90.00
_cell.angle_gamma   90.00
#
_symmetry.space_group_name_H-M   'P 1'
#
loop_
_entity.id
_entity.type
_entity.pdbx_description
1 polymer ?
#
loop_
_entity_poly.entity_id
_entity_poly.type
_entity_poly.pdbx_seq_one_letter_code
_entity_poly.pdbx_strand_id
1 'polypeptide(L)'
;MSEIDVVAPNLKRRLSGVTATVVRLIPVQARMIGIVTTGPGLPADLPHIPLRRAATLPRDRWRVWHARRNTEMALGLILRRILRRKYKLLFTSAAQRQHTGFTRWLIRQQDALIATSPQAASYLERPATVILHGVDLTVFHPAADRAALRATLGFAPEDIVIGCFGRVRAQKGVDLLVQAALRLFPSRPRARLILSGRITADNQAFADDLQRQIDAAGL
;
A
#
# COMPACT_ATOMS: atom_id res chain seq x y z
N MET A 1 -25.59 1.51 15.57
CA MET A 1 -24.37 1.88 14.79
C MET A 1 -23.39 2.47 15.79
N SER A 2 -22.20 1.89 15.91
CA SER A 2 -21.15 2.48 16.73
C SER A 2 -20.88 3.92 16.28
N GLU A 3 -20.54 4.77 17.21
CA GLU A 3 -20.28 6.19 17.00
C GLU A 3 -19.07 6.37 16.08
N ILE A 4 -19.16 7.22 15.04
CA ILE A 4 -18.07 7.42 14.09
C ILE A 4 -17.07 8.42 14.66
N ASP A 5 -15.84 7.97 14.94
CA ASP A 5 -14.72 8.78 15.42
C ASP A 5 -13.74 9.14 14.31
N VAL A 6 -13.53 8.20 13.37
CA VAL A 6 -12.55 8.33 12.30
C VAL A 6 -13.19 8.04 10.95
N VAL A 7 -12.92 8.89 9.98
CA VAL A 7 -13.24 8.66 8.57
C VAL A 7 -11.95 8.47 7.79
N ALA A 8 -11.77 7.29 7.19
CA ALA A 8 -10.62 6.92 6.37
C ALA A 8 -10.99 6.98 4.88
N PRO A 9 -10.69 8.06 4.16
CA PRO A 9 -11.03 8.18 2.76
C PRO A 9 -10.15 7.30 1.86
N ASN A 10 -10.73 6.82 0.75
CA ASN A 10 -10.04 6.25 -0.38
C ASN A 10 -10.69 6.78 -1.66
N LEU A 11 -10.13 7.86 -2.21
CA LEU A 11 -10.75 8.58 -3.33
C LEU A 11 -10.33 8.06 -4.72
N LYS A 12 -9.49 7.02 -4.78
CA LYS A 12 -9.08 6.39 -6.05
C LYS A 12 -9.71 5.02 -6.21
N ARG A 13 -10.29 4.76 -7.38
CA ARG A 13 -10.83 3.44 -7.74
C ARG A 13 -9.74 2.39 -7.94
N ARG A 14 -8.56 2.81 -8.42
CA ARG A 14 -7.45 1.90 -8.72
C ARG A 14 -6.85 1.35 -7.42
N LEU A 15 -6.75 0.02 -7.31
CA LEU A 15 -6.03 -0.64 -6.23
C LEU A 15 -4.55 -0.24 -6.24
N SER A 16 -4.05 0.13 -5.07
CA SER A 16 -2.64 0.51 -4.86
C SER A 16 -2.19 0.02 -3.48
N GLY A 17 -0.90 0.09 -3.18
CA GLY A 17 -0.38 -0.24 -1.85
C GLY A 17 -1.10 0.55 -0.73
N VAL A 18 -1.40 1.82 -0.98
CA VAL A 18 -2.18 2.66 -0.02
C VAL A 18 -3.59 2.11 0.17
N THR A 19 -4.28 1.69 -0.90
CA THR A 19 -5.62 1.09 -0.79
C THR A 19 -5.55 -0.25 -0.06
N ALA A 20 -4.53 -1.07 -0.34
CA ALA A 20 -4.33 -2.35 0.35
C ALA A 20 -4.12 -2.15 1.86
N THR A 21 -3.41 -1.09 2.27
CA THR A 21 -3.27 -0.75 3.69
C THR A 21 -4.61 -0.39 4.32
N VAL A 22 -5.46 0.38 3.63
CA VAL A 22 -6.82 0.69 4.12
C VAL A 22 -7.62 -0.60 4.29
N VAL A 23 -7.68 -1.44 3.26
CA VAL A 23 -8.47 -2.68 3.24
C VAL A 23 -8.06 -3.63 4.38
N ARG A 24 -6.77 -3.75 4.67
CA ARG A 24 -6.26 -4.67 5.70
C ARG A 24 -6.35 -4.10 7.11
N LEU A 25 -6.13 -2.80 7.27
CA LEU A 25 -6.04 -2.18 8.60
C LEU A 25 -7.40 -1.82 9.18
N ILE A 26 -8.34 -1.37 8.35
CA ILE A 26 -9.65 -0.89 8.85
C ILE A 26 -10.43 -1.97 9.61
N PRO A 27 -10.52 -3.25 9.18
CA PRO A 27 -11.22 -4.28 9.94
C PRO A 27 -10.67 -4.47 11.36
N VAL A 28 -9.35 -4.36 11.51
CA VAL A 28 -8.69 -4.46 12.83
C VAL A 28 -9.01 -3.23 13.68
N GLN A 29 -8.89 -2.04 13.11
CA GLN A 29 -9.18 -0.79 13.81
C GLN A 29 -10.66 -0.65 14.18
N ALA A 30 -11.56 -1.16 13.36
CA ALA A 30 -13.01 -1.08 13.62
C ALA A 30 -13.47 -1.92 14.83
N ARG A 31 -12.62 -2.85 15.30
CA ARG A 31 -12.86 -3.58 16.56
C ARG A 31 -12.49 -2.77 17.79
N MET A 32 -11.72 -1.69 17.62
CA MET A 32 -11.15 -0.89 18.70
C MET A 32 -11.74 0.52 18.79
N ILE A 33 -12.08 1.11 17.63
CA ILE A 33 -12.57 2.50 17.52
C ILE A 33 -13.67 2.60 16.47
N GLY A 34 -14.49 3.63 16.56
CA GLY A 34 -15.53 3.94 15.58
C GLY A 34 -14.94 4.46 14.27
N ILE A 35 -14.32 3.60 13.45
CA ILE A 35 -13.72 3.96 12.16
C ILE A 35 -14.55 3.45 11.00
N VAL A 36 -14.72 4.31 10.00
CA VAL A 36 -15.40 3.97 8.73
C VAL A 36 -14.56 4.43 7.55
N THR A 37 -14.72 3.74 6.44
CA THR A 37 -14.16 4.17 5.15
C THR A 37 -15.15 5.04 4.38
N THR A 38 -14.63 5.80 3.41
CA THR A 38 -15.46 6.50 2.41
C THR A 38 -14.73 6.56 1.07
N GLY A 39 -15.49 6.53 -0.02
CA GLY A 39 -14.98 6.60 -1.38
C GLY A 39 -15.13 5.31 -2.17
N PRO A 40 -14.76 5.31 -3.46
CA PRO A 40 -14.99 4.20 -4.38
C PRO A 40 -13.96 3.07 -4.26
N GLY A 41 -14.32 1.90 -4.80
CA GLY A 41 -13.40 0.78 -5.07
C GLY A 41 -12.89 0.06 -3.82
N LEU A 42 -13.65 0.12 -2.73
CA LEU A 42 -13.40 -0.62 -1.51
C LEU A 42 -14.27 -1.88 -1.45
N PRO A 43 -13.80 -2.96 -0.83
CA PRO A 43 -14.61 -4.15 -0.56
C PRO A 43 -15.89 -3.82 0.21
N ALA A 44 -16.95 -4.57 -0.04
CA ALA A 44 -18.28 -4.33 0.55
C ALA A 44 -18.36 -4.69 2.04
N ASP A 45 -17.47 -5.54 2.52
CA ASP A 45 -17.37 -6.00 3.91
C ASP A 45 -16.72 -4.96 4.85
N LEU A 46 -16.13 -3.89 4.30
CA LEU A 46 -15.54 -2.84 5.11
C LEU A 46 -16.62 -1.91 5.69
N PRO A 47 -16.47 -1.44 6.95
CA PRO A 47 -17.28 -0.35 7.48
C PRO A 47 -17.19 0.86 6.55
N HIS A 48 -18.29 1.20 5.89
CA HIS A 48 -18.29 2.22 4.84
C HIS A 48 -19.48 3.17 4.96
N ILE A 49 -19.24 4.46 4.69
CA ILE A 49 -20.28 5.46 4.50
C ILE A 49 -20.09 6.19 3.17
N PRO A 50 -21.15 6.58 2.48
CA PRO A 50 -21.06 7.43 1.30
C PRO A 50 -20.35 8.76 1.60
N LEU A 51 -19.58 9.29 0.65
CA LEU A 51 -18.85 10.55 0.83
C LEU A 51 -19.77 11.72 1.21
N ARG A 52 -20.99 11.78 0.66
CA ARG A 52 -22.01 12.75 1.04
C ARG A 52 -22.33 12.69 2.54
N ARG A 53 -22.41 11.49 3.13
CA ARG A 53 -22.65 11.32 4.56
C ARG A 53 -21.44 11.79 5.37
N ALA A 54 -20.22 11.48 4.96
CA ALA A 54 -19.00 12.01 5.59
C ALA A 54 -19.00 13.56 5.57
N ALA A 55 -19.47 14.17 4.49
CA ALA A 55 -19.59 15.62 4.35
C ALA A 55 -20.72 16.24 5.18
N THR A 56 -21.70 15.45 5.65
CA THR A 56 -22.88 15.93 6.38
C THR A 56 -22.99 15.37 7.82
N LEU A 57 -21.97 14.68 8.32
CA LEU A 57 -21.96 14.20 9.72
C LEU A 57 -22.27 15.35 10.69
N PRO A 58 -22.98 15.10 11.79
CA PRO A 58 -23.31 16.14 12.79
C PRO A 58 -22.06 16.87 13.28
N ARG A 59 -22.22 18.15 13.69
CA ARG A 59 -21.13 18.99 14.21
C ARG A 59 -21.05 18.95 15.75
N ASP A 60 -21.59 17.94 16.36
CA ASP A 60 -21.68 17.71 17.79
C ASP A 60 -20.29 17.55 18.43
N ARG A 61 -19.37 16.88 17.71
CA ARG A 61 -18.02 16.58 18.20
C ARG A 61 -16.97 16.62 17.10
N TRP A 62 -15.69 16.62 17.50
CA TRP A 62 -14.56 16.46 16.60
C TRP A 62 -14.41 15.02 16.19
N ARG A 63 -14.12 14.80 14.90
CA ARG A 63 -13.80 13.51 14.29
C ARG A 63 -12.46 13.61 13.57
N VAL A 64 -11.81 12.48 13.31
CA VAL A 64 -10.57 12.45 12.55
C VAL A 64 -10.86 12.15 11.08
N TRP A 65 -10.32 12.97 10.19
CA TRP A 65 -10.23 12.69 8.76
C TRP A 65 -8.81 12.17 8.47
N HIS A 66 -8.66 10.85 8.23
CA HIS A 66 -7.37 10.20 8.13
C HIS A 66 -6.95 10.00 6.68
N ALA A 67 -6.31 10.98 6.07
CA ALA A 67 -5.82 10.98 4.70
C ALA A 67 -4.51 10.19 4.52
N ARG A 68 -4.36 9.62 3.33
CA ARG A 68 -3.13 8.94 2.88
C ARG A 68 -2.64 9.43 1.51
N ARG A 69 -3.37 10.39 0.90
CA ARG A 69 -3.05 10.98 -0.41
C ARG A 69 -3.36 12.47 -0.43
N ASN A 70 -2.73 13.18 -1.39
CA ASN A 70 -2.94 14.63 -1.58
C ASN A 70 -4.41 15.00 -1.77
N THR A 71 -5.12 14.25 -2.63
CA THR A 71 -6.55 14.46 -2.90
C THR A 71 -7.41 14.31 -1.65
N GLU A 72 -7.03 13.41 -0.78
CA GLU A 72 -7.72 13.15 0.49
C GLU A 72 -7.42 14.26 1.51
N MET A 73 -6.17 14.76 1.56
CA MET A 73 -5.81 15.93 2.36
C MET A 73 -6.55 17.18 1.90
N ALA A 74 -6.59 17.43 0.58
CA ALA A 74 -7.29 18.57 0.01
C ALA A 74 -8.79 18.53 0.33
N LEU A 75 -9.43 17.38 0.17
CA LEU A 75 -10.84 17.21 0.52
C LEU A 75 -11.07 17.43 2.03
N GLY A 76 -10.20 16.92 2.89
CA GLY A 76 -10.29 17.17 4.34
C GLY A 76 -10.25 18.66 4.68
N LEU A 77 -9.40 19.43 3.99
CA LEU A 77 -9.36 20.90 4.14
C LEU A 77 -10.66 21.58 3.70
N ILE A 78 -11.22 21.15 2.56
CA ILE A 78 -12.52 21.65 2.07
C ILE A 78 -13.62 21.36 3.09
N LEU A 79 -13.70 20.11 3.59
CA LEU A 79 -14.67 19.72 4.59
C LEU A 79 -14.55 20.57 5.86
N ARG A 80 -13.34 20.83 6.33
CA ARG A 80 -13.08 21.60 7.55
C ARG A 80 -13.30 23.10 7.35
N ARG A 81 -12.72 23.71 6.32
CA ARG A 81 -12.70 25.17 6.15
C ARG A 81 -13.93 25.72 5.44
N ILE A 82 -14.37 25.04 4.37
CA ILE A 82 -15.50 25.52 3.54
C ILE A 82 -16.81 25.01 4.12
N LEU A 83 -16.92 23.69 4.31
CA LEU A 83 -18.12 23.08 4.88
C LEU A 83 -18.17 23.15 6.40
N ARG A 84 -17.19 23.74 7.05
CA ARG A 84 -17.09 23.97 8.50
C ARG A 84 -17.39 22.72 9.33
N ARG A 85 -16.93 21.54 8.84
CA ARG A 85 -17.08 20.28 9.59
C ARG A 85 -16.02 20.18 10.67
N LYS A 86 -16.35 19.58 11.81
CA LYS A 86 -15.43 19.36 12.93
C LYS A 86 -14.52 18.17 12.65
N TYR A 87 -13.57 18.33 11.72
CA TYR A 87 -12.53 17.35 11.40
C TYR A 87 -11.16 17.80 11.87
N LYS A 88 -10.49 16.96 12.67
CA LYS A 88 -9.03 16.97 12.85
C LYS A 88 -8.42 16.23 11.67
N LEU A 89 -7.43 16.83 11.04
CA LEU A 89 -6.82 16.29 9.83
C LEU A 89 -5.56 15.51 10.18
N LEU A 90 -5.58 14.21 9.92
CA LEU A 90 -4.45 13.31 10.09
C LEU A 90 -3.95 12.85 8.71
N PHE A 91 -2.65 12.90 8.49
CA PHE A 91 -2.04 12.37 7.28
C PHE A 91 -1.00 11.30 7.59
N THR A 92 -1.10 10.14 6.93
CA THR A 92 -0.06 9.11 6.95
C THR A 92 0.74 9.14 5.67
N SER A 93 2.04 9.38 5.80
CA SER A 93 3.02 9.36 4.71
C SER A 93 3.76 8.03 4.64
N ALA A 94 3.79 7.43 3.44
CA ALA A 94 4.67 6.33 3.06
C ALA A 94 5.60 6.77 1.91
N ALA A 95 6.06 8.02 1.95
CA ALA A 95 6.88 8.61 0.90
C ALA A 95 8.25 7.94 0.80
N GLN A 96 8.72 7.77 -0.43
CA GLN A 96 10.06 7.27 -0.77
C GLN A 96 10.93 8.36 -1.43
N ARG A 97 10.42 9.59 -1.48
CA ARG A 97 11.09 10.76 -2.07
C ARG A 97 10.50 12.05 -1.52
N GLN A 98 11.18 13.16 -1.75
CA GLN A 98 10.72 14.48 -1.38
C GLN A 98 9.34 14.81 -1.96
N HIS A 99 8.56 15.53 -1.19
CA HIS A 99 7.23 15.98 -1.59
C HIS A 99 7.30 17.22 -2.49
N THR A 100 6.35 17.32 -3.41
CA THR A 100 6.17 18.55 -4.22
C THR A 100 5.75 19.74 -3.36
N GLY A 101 5.94 20.96 -3.82
CA GLY A 101 5.55 22.17 -3.10
C GLY A 101 4.08 22.18 -2.67
N PHE A 102 3.17 21.76 -3.55
CA PHE A 102 1.75 21.61 -3.23
C PHE A 102 1.50 20.58 -2.13
N THR A 103 2.15 19.42 -2.19
CA THR A 103 2.02 18.39 -1.13
C THR A 103 2.55 18.90 0.21
N ARG A 104 3.69 19.62 0.21
CA ARG A 104 4.24 20.24 1.43
C ARG A 104 3.28 21.27 2.01
N TRP A 105 2.66 22.08 1.18
CA TRP A 105 1.62 23.00 1.64
C TRP A 105 0.44 22.28 2.30
N LEU A 106 -0.06 21.20 1.69
CA LEU A 106 -1.13 20.38 2.29
C LEU A 106 -0.71 19.75 3.63
N ILE A 107 0.52 19.25 3.74
CA ILE A 107 1.09 18.67 4.97
C ILE A 107 1.12 19.71 6.09
N ARG A 108 1.46 20.96 5.80
CA ARG A 108 1.46 22.05 6.79
C ARG A 108 0.07 22.36 7.36
N GLN A 109 -1.00 21.97 6.67
CA GLN A 109 -2.37 22.16 7.10
C GLN A 109 -2.93 21.02 7.95
N GLN A 110 -2.18 19.92 8.12
CA GLN A 110 -2.64 18.78 8.93
C GLN A 110 -2.42 19.05 10.41
N ASP A 111 -3.30 18.51 11.26
CA ASP A 111 -3.17 18.63 12.72
C ASP A 111 -2.13 17.63 13.26
N ALA A 112 -2.07 16.43 12.66
CA ALA A 112 -1.11 15.40 13.04
C ALA A 112 -0.58 14.64 11.82
N LEU A 113 0.63 14.10 11.96
CA LEU A 113 1.32 13.36 10.92
C LEU A 113 1.80 12.00 11.44
N ILE A 114 1.62 10.96 10.63
CA ILE A 114 2.20 9.64 10.81
C ILE A 114 3.13 9.38 9.63
N ALA A 115 4.28 8.77 9.89
CA ALA A 115 5.19 8.27 8.87
C ALA A 115 5.36 6.76 9.02
N THR A 116 5.42 6.02 7.91
CA THR A 116 5.55 4.56 7.93
C THR A 116 6.99 4.08 8.04
N SER A 117 7.94 5.00 8.12
CA SER A 117 9.36 4.73 8.39
C SER A 117 10.07 6.02 8.83
N PRO A 118 11.24 5.94 9.48
CA PRO A 118 12.08 7.11 9.76
C PRO A 118 12.43 7.90 8.49
N GLN A 119 12.71 7.20 7.38
CA GLN A 119 12.98 7.82 6.09
C GLN A 119 11.74 8.58 5.56
N ALA A 120 10.52 8.03 5.69
CA ALA A 120 9.32 8.75 5.30
C ALA A 120 9.06 9.98 6.19
N ALA A 121 9.43 9.92 7.46
CA ALA A 121 9.34 11.04 8.39
C ALA A 121 10.27 12.20 7.99
N SER A 122 11.49 11.91 7.54
CA SER A 122 12.46 12.93 7.12
C SER A 122 11.99 13.79 5.94
N TYR A 123 11.03 13.29 5.14
CA TYR A 123 10.44 14.04 4.02
C TYR A 123 9.27 14.95 4.40
N LEU A 124 8.81 14.93 5.66
CA LEU A 124 7.61 15.67 6.07
C LEU A 124 7.89 17.12 6.49
N GLU A 125 9.14 17.46 6.79
CA GLU A 125 9.56 18.81 7.25
C GLU A 125 8.80 19.28 8.52
N ARG A 126 8.17 18.33 9.25
CA ARG A 126 7.40 18.55 10.48
C ARG A 126 7.49 17.31 11.38
N PRO A 127 7.36 17.46 12.70
CA PRO A 127 7.29 16.32 13.60
C PRO A 127 6.19 15.33 13.18
N ALA A 128 6.52 14.05 13.13
CA ALA A 128 5.61 12.97 12.80
C ALA A 128 5.86 11.77 13.71
N THR A 129 4.79 11.07 14.07
CA THR A 129 4.91 9.79 14.77
C THR A 129 5.28 8.70 13.77
N VAL A 130 6.38 8.00 14.02
CA VAL A 130 6.77 6.85 13.18
C VAL A 130 6.01 5.62 13.64
N ILE A 131 5.16 5.07 12.76
CA ILE A 131 4.44 3.81 12.95
C ILE A 131 4.72 2.93 11.76
N LEU A 132 5.53 1.88 11.95
CA LEU A 132 5.90 0.95 10.89
C LEU A 132 4.69 0.20 10.35
N HIS A 133 4.78 -0.26 9.10
CA HIS A 133 3.75 -1.13 8.56
C HIS A 133 3.68 -2.44 9.33
N GLY A 134 2.47 -2.80 9.74
CA GLY A 134 2.20 -4.12 10.28
C GLY A 134 2.07 -5.18 9.18
N VAL A 135 2.25 -6.42 9.57
CA VAL A 135 2.03 -7.62 8.74
C VAL A 135 0.97 -8.48 9.40
N ASP A 136 0.06 -9.01 8.62
CA ASP A 136 -0.93 -9.97 9.10
C ASP A 136 -0.27 -11.34 9.29
N LEU A 137 0.04 -11.68 10.54
CA LEU A 137 0.71 -12.94 10.91
C LEU A 137 -0.17 -14.17 10.76
N THR A 138 -1.48 -14.02 10.56
CA THR A 138 -2.36 -15.17 10.26
C THR A 138 -2.21 -15.63 8.83
N VAL A 139 -1.79 -14.72 7.94
CA VAL A 139 -1.56 -14.99 6.51
C VAL A 139 -0.07 -15.14 6.21
N PHE A 140 0.78 -14.31 6.82
CA PHE A 140 2.22 -14.26 6.58
C PHE A 140 2.98 -14.80 7.79
N HIS A 141 3.12 -16.09 7.84
CA HIS A 141 3.88 -16.81 8.88
C HIS A 141 4.80 -17.86 8.25
N PRO A 142 5.86 -18.28 8.93
CA PRO A 142 6.69 -19.39 8.48
C PRO A 142 5.84 -20.66 8.30
N ALA A 143 6.14 -21.44 7.27
CA ALA A 143 5.48 -22.73 7.08
C ALA A 143 5.79 -23.68 8.26
N ALA A 144 4.79 -24.40 8.72
CA ALA A 144 4.97 -25.42 9.76
C ALA A 144 5.90 -26.55 9.28
N ASP A 145 5.73 -26.96 8.03
CA ASP A 145 6.64 -27.87 7.34
C ASP A 145 7.14 -27.20 6.04
N ARG A 146 8.38 -26.70 6.10
CA ARG A 146 9.01 -26.06 4.96
C ARG A 146 9.31 -27.02 3.82
N ALA A 147 9.67 -28.28 4.12
CA ALA A 147 10.01 -29.28 3.13
C ALA A 147 8.78 -29.70 2.33
N ALA A 148 7.69 -30.01 3.02
CA ALA A 148 6.42 -30.34 2.38
C ALA A 148 5.88 -29.18 1.52
N LEU A 149 5.96 -27.93 2.00
CA LEU A 149 5.53 -26.77 1.23
C LEU A 149 6.39 -26.58 -0.03
N ARG A 150 7.71 -26.75 0.06
CA ARG A 150 8.61 -26.69 -1.11
C ARG A 150 8.26 -27.73 -2.15
N ALA A 151 8.03 -28.98 -1.72
CA ALA A 151 7.62 -30.06 -2.61
C ALA A 151 6.27 -29.74 -3.29
N THR A 152 5.30 -29.23 -2.55
CA THR A 152 4.00 -28.80 -3.12
C THR A 152 4.14 -27.70 -4.17
N LEU A 153 5.14 -26.82 -4.02
CA LEU A 153 5.46 -25.77 -4.98
C LEU A 153 6.40 -26.22 -6.12
N GLY A 154 6.77 -27.51 -6.17
CA GLY A 154 7.62 -28.08 -7.21
C GLY A 154 9.11 -27.78 -7.06
N PHE A 155 9.57 -27.43 -5.84
CA PHE A 155 11.00 -27.17 -5.57
C PHE A 155 11.67 -28.36 -4.91
N ALA A 156 12.84 -28.73 -5.42
CA ALA A 156 13.70 -29.69 -4.76
C ALA A 156 14.26 -29.13 -3.42
N PRO A 157 14.61 -29.99 -2.46
CA PRO A 157 15.19 -29.58 -1.18
C PRO A 157 16.41 -28.66 -1.33
N GLU A 158 17.26 -28.94 -2.32
CA GLU A 158 18.51 -28.23 -2.61
C GLU A 158 18.35 -27.00 -3.51
N ASP A 159 17.16 -26.73 -4.07
CA ASP A 159 16.95 -25.57 -4.92
C ASP A 159 17.17 -24.26 -4.14
N ILE A 160 17.86 -23.32 -4.76
CA ILE A 160 18.01 -21.94 -4.26
C ILE A 160 16.93 -21.11 -4.93
N VAL A 161 15.88 -20.80 -4.17
CA VAL A 161 14.72 -20.06 -4.69
C VAL A 161 14.86 -18.57 -4.39
N ILE A 162 14.88 -17.77 -5.44
CA ILE A 162 14.95 -16.31 -5.41
C ILE A 162 13.56 -15.77 -5.77
N GLY A 163 12.94 -15.00 -4.88
CA GLY A 163 11.59 -14.45 -5.08
C GLY A 163 11.62 -12.94 -5.34
N CYS A 164 10.93 -12.48 -6.39
CA CYS A 164 10.62 -11.07 -6.60
C CYS A 164 9.10 -10.86 -6.56
N PHE A 165 8.64 -10.18 -5.54
CA PHE A 165 7.22 -9.97 -5.29
C PHE A 165 6.82 -8.51 -5.52
N GLY A 166 5.85 -8.27 -6.40
CA GLY A 166 5.36 -6.95 -6.70
C GLY A 166 5.00 -6.79 -8.18
N ARG A 167 4.49 -5.62 -8.57
CA ARG A 167 4.14 -5.37 -9.97
C ARG A 167 5.36 -5.50 -10.87
N VAL A 168 5.21 -6.25 -11.97
CA VAL A 168 6.24 -6.38 -12.99
C VAL A 168 6.32 -5.07 -13.77
N ARG A 169 7.40 -4.34 -13.59
CA ARG A 169 7.70 -3.06 -14.26
C ARG A 169 9.13 -2.63 -14.01
N ALA A 170 9.73 -1.85 -14.92
CA ALA A 170 11.13 -1.41 -14.86
C ALA A 170 11.49 -0.70 -13.53
N GLN A 171 10.62 0.18 -13.00
CA GLN A 171 10.89 0.86 -11.74
C GLN A 171 11.01 -0.05 -10.51
N LYS A 172 10.77 -1.36 -10.67
CA LYS A 172 10.97 -2.38 -9.63
C LYS A 172 12.24 -3.17 -9.81
N GLY A 173 13.01 -2.88 -10.86
CA GLY A 173 14.27 -3.55 -11.16
C GLY A 173 14.10 -5.01 -11.59
N VAL A 174 12.92 -5.38 -12.10
CA VAL A 174 12.64 -6.76 -12.53
C VAL A 174 13.52 -7.14 -13.72
N ASP A 175 13.78 -6.22 -14.63
CA ASP A 175 14.72 -6.35 -15.74
C ASP A 175 16.14 -6.63 -15.28
N LEU A 176 16.63 -5.88 -14.30
CA LEU A 176 17.97 -6.11 -13.73
C LEU A 176 18.08 -7.49 -13.07
N LEU A 177 17.02 -7.93 -12.38
CA LEU A 177 16.99 -9.24 -11.76
C LEU A 177 16.97 -10.36 -12.80
N VAL A 178 16.18 -10.23 -13.87
CA VAL A 178 16.15 -11.19 -14.97
C VAL A 178 17.50 -11.26 -15.65
N GLN A 179 18.12 -10.13 -15.99
CA GLN A 179 19.46 -10.10 -16.58
C GLN A 179 20.51 -10.76 -15.68
N ALA A 180 20.44 -10.54 -14.37
CA ALA A 180 21.33 -11.21 -13.43
C ALA A 180 21.09 -12.73 -13.40
N ALA A 181 19.85 -13.18 -13.46
CA ALA A 181 19.49 -14.59 -13.52
C ALA A 181 19.99 -15.23 -14.82
N LEU A 182 19.80 -14.59 -15.98
CA LEU A 182 20.28 -15.06 -17.28
C LEU A 182 21.81 -15.28 -17.31
N ARG A 183 22.55 -14.44 -16.61
CA ARG A 183 24.02 -14.58 -16.49
C ARG A 183 24.45 -15.65 -15.50
N LEU A 184 23.72 -15.82 -14.41
CA LEU A 184 24.11 -16.65 -13.27
C LEU A 184 23.62 -18.11 -13.41
N PHE A 185 22.40 -18.34 -13.89
CA PHE A 185 21.72 -19.64 -13.82
C PHE A 185 22.41 -20.74 -14.68
N PRO A 186 23.05 -20.44 -15.84
CA PRO A 186 23.81 -21.46 -16.56
C PRO A 186 24.89 -22.14 -15.70
N SER A 187 25.51 -21.40 -14.75
CA SER A 187 26.50 -21.96 -13.82
C SER A 187 25.87 -22.39 -12.47
N ARG A 188 24.56 -22.27 -12.31
CA ARG A 188 23.84 -22.54 -11.05
C ARG A 188 22.55 -23.32 -11.32
N PRO A 189 22.63 -24.60 -11.72
CA PRO A 189 21.49 -25.38 -12.19
C PRO A 189 20.39 -25.59 -11.11
N ARG A 190 20.69 -25.34 -9.84
CA ARG A 190 19.73 -25.37 -8.71
C ARG A 190 19.09 -24.02 -8.39
N ALA A 191 19.45 -22.95 -9.09
CA ALA A 191 18.83 -21.66 -8.90
C ALA A 191 17.44 -21.62 -9.59
N ARG A 192 16.48 -21.06 -8.89
CA ARG A 192 15.11 -20.85 -9.38
C ARG A 192 14.72 -19.41 -9.14
N LEU A 193 14.08 -18.76 -10.11
CA LEU A 193 13.55 -17.40 -9.98
C LEU A 193 12.03 -17.43 -10.04
N ILE A 194 11.39 -16.84 -9.04
CA ILE A 194 9.94 -16.61 -9.02
C ILE A 194 9.70 -15.12 -9.20
N LEU A 195 8.98 -14.75 -10.25
CA LEU A 195 8.44 -13.41 -10.45
C LEU A 195 6.94 -13.45 -10.17
N SER A 196 6.51 -12.87 -9.06
CA SER A 196 5.10 -12.87 -8.67
C SER A 196 4.56 -11.46 -8.54
N GLY A 197 3.59 -11.12 -9.39
CA GLY A 197 2.95 -9.83 -9.34
C GLY A 197 2.11 -9.50 -10.56
N ARG A 198 1.30 -8.44 -10.41
CA ARG A 198 0.43 -8.01 -11.50
C ARG A 198 1.24 -7.35 -12.62
N ILE A 199 0.98 -7.74 -13.85
CA ILE A 199 1.33 -6.99 -15.05
C ILE A 199 0.14 -6.08 -15.38
N THR A 200 0.40 -4.78 -15.56
CA THR A 200 -0.63 -3.82 -16.00
C THR A 200 -0.51 -3.62 -17.50
N ALA A 201 -1.60 -3.22 -18.17
CA ALA A 201 -1.60 -3.01 -19.63
C ALA A 201 -0.41 -2.15 -20.11
N ASP A 202 -0.09 -1.08 -19.38
CA ASP A 202 1.05 -0.19 -19.68
C ASP A 202 2.43 -0.88 -19.57
N ASN A 203 2.50 -2.07 -18.99
CA ASN A 203 3.75 -2.81 -18.77
C ASN A 203 3.73 -4.20 -19.44
N GLN A 204 2.72 -4.48 -20.29
CA GLN A 204 2.61 -5.78 -20.96
C GLN A 204 3.81 -6.01 -21.88
N ALA A 205 4.12 -5.05 -22.75
CA ALA A 205 5.25 -5.14 -23.66
C ALA A 205 6.60 -5.35 -22.94
N PHE A 206 6.77 -4.71 -21.79
CA PHE A 206 7.94 -4.92 -20.93
C PHE A 206 8.02 -6.35 -20.39
N ALA A 207 6.89 -6.89 -19.92
CA ALA A 207 6.84 -8.25 -19.40
C ALA A 207 7.07 -9.30 -20.50
N ASP A 208 6.47 -9.08 -21.68
CA ASP A 208 6.63 -9.96 -22.86
C ASP A 208 8.08 -9.96 -23.35
N ASP A 209 8.76 -8.83 -23.27
CA ASP A 209 10.19 -8.75 -23.62
C ASP A 209 11.06 -9.55 -22.66
N LEU A 210 10.80 -9.44 -21.35
CA LEU A 210 11.51 -10.25 -20.37
C LEU A 210 11.27 -11.75 -20.57
N GLN A 211 10.04 -12.15 -20.91
CA GLN A 211 9.73 -13.55 -21.18
C GLN A 211 10.50 -14.06 -22.39
N ARG A 212 10.53 -13.29 -23.50
CA ARG A 212 11.31 -13.66 -24.68
C ARG A 212 12.81 -13.86 -24.36
N GLN A 213 13.39 -13.02 -23.52
CA GLN A 213 14.78 -13.14 -23.11
C GLN A 213 15.01 -14.42 -22.30
N ILE A 214 14.09 -14.78 -21.40
CA ILE A 214 14.14 -16.00 -20.59
C ILE A 214 14.03 -17.24 -21.50
N ASP A 215 13.03 -17.26 -22.39
CA ASP A 215 12.79 -18.37 -23.32
C ASP A 215 14.00 -18.58 -24.30
N ALA A 216 14.57 -17.48 -24.79
CA ALA A 216 15.75 -17.53 -25.66
C ALA A 216 17.00 -18.10 -24.96
N ALA A 217 17.07 -18.01 -23.65
CA ALA A 217 18.14 -18.57 -22.83
C ALA A 217 17.88 -20.02 -22.40
N GLY A 218 16.71 -20.60 -22.74
CA GLY A 218 16.31 -21.93 -22.32
C GLY A 218 16.05 -22.07 -20.82
N LEU A 219 15.58 -21.00 -20.17
CA LEU A 219 15.33 -20.92 -18.71
C LEU A 219 13.84 -20.78 -18.39
#